data_4b04a0a7d30f105af178329b573a39fe
#
_entry.id   4b04a0a7d30f105af178329b573a39fe
#
_cell.length_a   1.000
_cell.length_b   1.000
_cell.length_c   1.000
_cell.angle_alpha   90.00
_cell.angle_beta   90.00
_cell.angle_gamma   90.00
#
_symmetry.space_group_name_H-M   'P 1'
#
loop_
_entity.id
_entity.type
_entity.pdbx_description
1 polymer ?
#
loop_
_entity_poly.entity_id
_entity_poly.type
_entity_poly.pdbx_seq_one_letter_code
_entity_poly.pdbx_strand_id
1 'polypeptide(L)'
;MLRLTWVQPEDLIGHELRQASQDGREPKAIAARWKAAGGQEAPLTAGASPAPASRYLRQLAGDLLDELADLPSALADDEPTDLEGIKSVCANWPLSAASRAAGAMGVPPLERSREWGRVGAGGTPPARASVPTSPSATTPQRLEAAWLGRATGCLLGKPVEKLPLEAIRQLARSTGNWPLTSYFTARGVPEDLLRKHPWNRRSAHTSLAENIDGMPEDDDLNYPLLNLLVLQRHGSAFTTTDVARTWLDELPAGRTFTAERIAYRNLLSGLEPPHTARHRNPFREWIGALIRADVHGWTNPGNPAAAAEQAHRDATLTHTANGVYAAMFAAATLATAATGEHDIHTCLRTGLTVVPPRSRLARAVRHAVRLAQEHSDFDRVVDALHATHADTHHWVHAVPNTALIAAALTHANGDFSGSVCRAVSGGWDTDSNGATAGSIAGLLAGHPAALPDRWTAPLKNRLATSVGDFDGIGFDALAHLTHRETHRP
;
A
#
# COMPACT_ATOMS: atom_id res chain seq x y z
N MET A 1 7.46 32.26 -7.03
CA MET A 1 7.80 31.41 -8.20
C MET A 1 7.16 30.06 -7.96
N LEU A 2 6.41 29.51 -8.93
CA LEU A 2 5.88 28.15 -8.84
C LEU A 2 7.04 27.14 -8.99
N ARG A 3 7.25 26.29 -8.00
CA ARG A 3 8.24 25.21 -8.02
C ARG A 3 7.55 23.87 -7.74
N LEU A 4 7.56 23.00 -8.71
CA LEU A 4 6.96 21.68 -8.56
C LEU A 4 7.83 20.82 -7.64
N THR A 5 7.18 20.11 -6.72
CA THR A 5 7.81 19.12 -5.84
C THR A 5 8.07 17.82 -6.59
N TRP A 6 9.02 17.02 -6.12
CA TRP A 6 9.27 15.63 -6.53
C TRP A 6 9.79 15.44 -7.98
N VAL A 7 10.24 16.48 -8.67
CA VAL A 7 10.65 16.36 -10.09
C VAL A 7 12.00 16.98 -10.41
N GLN A 8 12.53 17.85 -9.53
CA GLN A 8 13.79 18.54 -9.78
C GLN A 8 14.98 17.62 -9.50
N PRO A 9 15.98 17.45 -10.40
CA PRO A 9 17.11 16.56 -10.16
C PRO A 9 17.80 16.81 -8.81
N GLU A 10 18.01 18.06 -8.45
CA GLU A 10 18.63 18.45 -7.18
C GLU A 10 17.82 18.09 -5.93
N ASP A 11 16.51 17.92 -6.06
CA ASP A 11 15.63 17.47 -4.98
C ASP A 11 15.53 15.93 -4.94
N LEU A 12 15.85 15.25 -6.04
CA LEU A 12 15.75 13.79 -6.16
C LEU A 12 17.03 13.07 -5.75
N ILE A 13 18.20 13.65 -6.01
CA ILE A 13 19.49 12.96 -5.84
C ILE A 13 19.72 12.44 -4.42
N GLY A 14 19.36 13.22 -3.39
CA GLY A 14 19.48 12.79 -1.99
C GLY A 14 18.62 11.56 -1.67
N HIS A 15 17.42 11.48 -2.24
CA HIS A 15 16.55 10.30 -2.12
C HIS A 15 17.11 9.11 -2.88
N GLU A 16 17.68 9.32 -4.09
CA GLU A 16 18.27 8.24 -4.87
C GLU A 16 19.52 7.65 -4.20
N LEU A 17 20.36 8.48 -3.56
CA LEU A 17 21.49 7.99 -2.77
C LEU A 17 21.06 7.06 -1.63
N ARG A 18 19.93 7.37 -0.95
CA ARG A 18 19.33 6.51 0.06
C ARG A 18 18.79 5.22 -0.57
N GLN A 19 17.99 5.35 -1.62
CA GLN A 19 17.40 4.22 -2.33
C GLN A 19 18.47 3.26 -2.88
N ALA A 20 19.54 3.80 -3.45
CA ALA A 20 20.67 3.00 -3.95
C ALA A 20 21.34 2.19 -2.83
N SER A 21 21.47 2.77 -1.63
CA SER A 21 21.99 2.01 -0.48
C SER A 21 21.01 0.93 -0.01
N GLN A 22 19.71 1.20 -0.07
CA GLN A 22 18.67 0.24 0.35
C GLN A 22 18.57 -0.95 -0.61
N ASP A 23 18.67 -0.72 -1.91
CA ASP A 23 18.58 -1.76 -2.93
C ASP A 23 19.93 -2.43 -3.26
N GLY A 24 20.91 -2.28 -2.36
CA GLY A 24 22.17 -3.03 -2.42
C GLY A 24 23.19 -2.51 -3.45
N ARG A 25 23.06 -1.27 -3.90
CA ARG A 25 24.08 -0.58 -4.70
C ARG A 25 25.07 0.15 -3.80
N GLU A 26 26.24 0.50 -4.34
CA GLU A 26 27.31 1.18 -3.58
C GLU A 26 27.45 2.66 -3.98
N PRO A 27 26.59 3.57 -3.46
CA PRO A 27 26.56 4.97 -3.90
C PRO A 27 27.62 5.88 -3.26
N LYS A 28 28.51 5.39 -2.38
CA LYS A 28 29.39 6.22 -1.52
C LYS A 28 30.24 7.21 -2.31
N ALA A 29 30.83 6.79 -3.44
CA ALA A 29 31.69 7.67 -4.27
C ALA A 29 30.88 8.82 -4.90
N ILE A 30 29.66 8.51 -5.36
CA ILE A 30 28.74 9.49 -5.94
C ILE A 30 28.23 10.45 -4.86
N ALA A 31 27.90 9.94 -3.68
CA ALA A 31 27.50 10.76 -2.53
C ALA A 31 28.61 11.76 -2.11
N ALA A 32 29.87 11.32 -2.11
CA ALA A 32 31.01 12.19 -1.81
C ALA A 32 31.15 13.33 -2.84
N ARG A 33 30.99 13.04 -4.13
CA ARG A 33 31.02 14.04 -5.21
C ARG A 33 29.89 15.06 -5.08
N TRP A 34 28.68 14.59 -4.79
CA TRP A 34 27.51 15.44 -4.56
C TRP A 34 27.73 16.39 -3.39
N LYS A 35 28.20 15.86 -2.26
CA LYS A 35 28.50 16.65 -1.05
C LYS A 35 29.62 17.67 -1.27
N ALA A 36 30.70 17.28 -1.97
CA ALA A 36 31.81 18.17 -2.30
C ALA A 36 31.41 19.35 -3.21
N ALA A 37 30.38 19.16 -4.03
CA ALA A 37 29.81 20.21 -4.86
C ALA A 37 28.82 21.14 -4.12
N GLY A 38 28.58 20.92 -2.82
CA GLY A 38 27.63 21.67 -2.00
C GLY A 38 26.18 21.15 -2.10
N GLY A 39 26.00 19.94 -2.61
CA GLY A 39 24.69 19.26 -2.64
C GLY A 39 24.24 18.83 -1.25
N GLN A 40 22.92 18.78 -1.05
CA GLN A 40 22.31 18.41 0.23
C GLN A 40 22.01 16.91 0.28
N GLU A 41 22.04 16.35 1.48
CA GLU A 41 21.58 14.99 1.76
C GLU A 41 20.05 14.88 1.59
N ALA A 42 19.53 13.63 1.57
CA ALA A 42 18.11 13.41 1.45
C ALA A 42 17.34 14.13 2.56
N PRO A 43 16.34 14.95 2.21
CA PRO A 43 15.48 15.55 3.21
C PRO A 43 14.70 14.47 3.96
N LEU A 44 14.43 14.69 5.24
CA LEU A 44 13.56 13.81 6.04
C LEU A 44 12.12 13.83 5.52
N THR A 45 11.71 14.98 5.00
CA THR A 45 10.43 15.16 4.29
C THR A 45 10.74 15.43 2.83
N ALA A 46 10.11 14.68 1.96
CA ALA A 46 10.24 14.91 0.54
C ALA A 46 9.59 16.26 0.15
N GLY A 47 10.04 16.86 -0.94
CA GLY A 47 9.53 18.16 -1.42
C GLY A 47 10.52 18.86 -2.32
N ALA A 48 10.20 20.09 -2.72
CA ALA A 48 11.13 20.95 -3.43
C ALA A 48 11.91 21.80 -2.41
N SER A 49 13.19 22.03 -2.69
CA SER A 49 13.99 23.00 -1.94
C SER A 49 13.34 24.39 -1.98
N PRO A 50 13.50 25.21 -0.93
CA PRO A 50 12.90 26.55 -0.86
C PRO A 50 13.32 27.46 -2.04
N ALA A 51 14.56 27.30 -2.50
CA ALA A 51 15.11 28.04 -3.63
C ALA A 51 15.60 27.05 -4.71
N PRO A 52 15.55 27.42 -6.00
CA PRO A 52 16.14 26.61 -7.06
C PRO A 52 17.65 26.51 -6.87
N ALA A 53 18.21 25.33 -7.14
CA ALA A 53 19.65 25.16 -7.18
C ALA A 53 20.29 25.93 -8.35
N SER A 54 21.59 26.17 -8.27
CA SER A 54 22.36 26.71 -9.39
C SER A 54 22.25 25.78 -10.61
N ARG A 55 22.43 26.34 -11.80
CA ARG A 55 22.41 25.53 -13.04
C ARG A 55 23.45 24.39 -12.98
N TYR A 56 24.62 24.66 -12.40
CA TYR A 56 25.66 23.66 -12.20
C TYR A 56 25.21 22.49 -11.32
N LEU A 57 24.66 22.78 -10.13
CA LEU A 57 24.17 21.71 -9.22
C LEU A 57 23.02 20.91 -9.83
N ARG A 58 22.12 21.57 -10.57
CA ARG A 58 21.03 20.86 -11.26
C ARG A 58 21.54 19.92 -12.33
N GLN A 59 22.50 20.38 -13.14
CA GLN A 59 23.13 19.52 -14.15
C GLN A 59 23.86 18.35 -13.51
N LEU A 60 24.71 18.63 -12.52
CA LEU A 60 25.42 17.59 -11.77
C LEU A 60 24.48 16.57 -11.15
N ALA A 61 23.37 17.00 -10.53
CA ALA A 61 22.36 16.09 -9.98
C ALA A 61 21.78 15.16 -11.04
N GLY A 62 21.51 15.69 -12.25
CA GLY A 62 21.07 14.88 -13.37
C GLY A 62 22.08 13.81 -13.78
N ASP A 63 23.33 14.21 -13.94
CA ASP A 63 24.42 13.31 -14.34
C ASP A 63 24.66 12.22 -13.26
N LEU A 64 24.63 12.60 -11.98
CA LEU A 64 24.79 11.65 -10.86
C LEU A 64 23.60 10.69 -10.70
N LEU A 65 22.38 11.13 -11.02
CA LEU A 65 21.21 10.26 -11.04
C LEU A 65 21.33 9.18 -12.13
N ASP A 66 21.89 9.53 -13.29
CA ASP A 66 22.11 8.60 -14.38
C ASP A 66 23.26 7.61 -14.01
N GLU A 67 24.35 8.09 -13.42
CA GLU A 67 25.42 7.21 -12.90
C GLU A 67 24.91 6.23 -11.82
N LEU A 68 24.03 6.68 -10.93
CA LEU A 68 23.41 5.83 -9.90
C LEU A 68 22.55 4.73 -10.52
N ALA A 69 21.87 5.02 -11.63
CA ALA A 69 21.04 4.03 -12.32
C ALA A 69 21.87 2.88 -12.92
N ASP A 70 23.13 3.13 -13.29
CA ASP A 70 24.04 2.15 -13.88
C ASP A 70 24.75 1.27 -12.83
N LEU A 71 24.66 1.60 -11.53
CA LEU A 71 25.29 0.79 -10.49
C LEU A 71 24.61 -0.58 -10.36
N PRO A 72 25.38 -1.68 -10.29
CA PRO A 72 24.81 -3.01 -10.06
C PRO A 72 24.26 -3.13 -8.64
N SER A 73 23.13 -3.82 -8.50
CA SER A 73 22.54 -4.15 -7.21
C SER A 73 22.97 -5.55 -6.77
N ALA A 74 23.42 -5.68 -5.52
CA ALA A 74 23.71 -6.98 -4.91
C ALA A 74 22.44 -7.79 -4.61
N LEU A 75 21.27 -7.18 -4.71
CA LEU A 75 19.97 -7.81 -4.47
C LEU A 75 19.23 -8.20 -5.76
N ALA A 76 19.82 -8.00 -6.94
CA ALA A 76 19.16 -8.19 -8.23
C ALA A 76 18.55 -9.59 -8.39
N ASP A 77 19.27 -10.64 -7.96
CA ASP A 77 18.80 -12.03 -8.06
C ASP A 77 17.69 -12.37 -7.05
N ASP A 78 17.67 -11.69 -5.90
CA ASP A 78 16.68 -11.90 -4.83
C ASP A 78 15.43 -11.03 -5.04
N GLU A 79 15.55 -9.96 -5.84
CA GLU A 79 14.51 -8.93 -6.01
C GLU A 79 14.27 -8.59 -7.51
N PRO A 80 13.91 -9.58 -8.36
CA PRO A 80 13.56 -9.32 -9.76
C PRO A 80 12.30 -8.43 -9.86
N THR A 81 12.21 -7.59 -10.91
CA THR A 81 11.01 -6.74 -11.12
C THR A 81 10.06 -7.31 -12.16
N ASP A 82 10.57 -8.00 -13.17
CA ASP A 82 9.74 -8.59 -14.20
C ASP A 82 8.95 -9.81 -13.67
N LEU A 83 7.77 -10.02 -14.23
CA LEU A 83 6.82 -11.03 -13.71
C LEU A 83 7.38 -12.45 -13.78
N GLU A 84 8.07 -12.80 -14.85
CA GLU A 84 8.63 -14.14 -15.03
C GLU A 84 9.79 -14.39 -14.05
N GLY A 85 10.63 -13.39 -13.83
CA GLY A 85 11.66 -13.43 -12.79
C GLY A 85 11.06 -13.63 -11.41
N ILE A 86 10.00 -12.88 -11.06
CA ILE A 86 9.27 -13.04 -9.80
C ILE A 86 8.70 -14.45 -9.67
N LYS A 87 7.99 -14.95 -10.68
CA LYS A 87 7.41 -16.30 -10.68
C LYS A 87 8.47 -17.39 -10.53
N SER A 88 9.63 -17.21 -11.16
CA SER A 88 10.71 -18.20 -11.14
C SER A 88 11.30 -18.44 -9.74
N VAL A 89 11.29 -17.41 -8.87
CA VAL A 89 11.78 -17.50 -7.49
C VAL A 89 10.67 -17.78 -6.47
N CYS A 90 9.39 -17.70 -6.87
CA CYS A 90 8.22 -17.98 -6.02
C CYS A 90 7.77 -19.43 -6.20
N ALA A 91 8.46 -20.39 -5.58
CA ALA A 91 8.15 -21.82 -5.72
C ALA A 91 6.70 -22.21 -5.39
N ASN A 92 6.01 -21.41 -4.58
CA ASN A 92 4.62 -21.62 -4.17
C ASN A 92 3.67 -20.65 -4.90
N TRP A 93 4.01 -20.18 -6.09
CA TRP A 93 3.13 -19.31 -6.87
C TRP A 93 1.73 -19.96 -7.00
N PRO A 94 0.63 -19.25 -6.71
CA PRO A 94 -0.70 -19.85 -6.73
C PRO A 94 -1.07 -20.32 -8.14
N LEU A 95 -1.60 -21.52 -8.25
CA LEU A 95 -2.12 -22.00 -9.53
C LEU A 95 -3.34 -21.17 -9.94
N SER A 96 -3.41 -20.76 -11.20
CA SER A 96 -4.61 -20.10 -11.74
C SER A 96 -5.82 -21.04 -11.67
N ALA A 97 -7.05 -20.50 -11.68
CA ALA A 97 -8.26 -21.31 -11.69
C ALA A 97 -8.28 -22.28 -12.89
N ALA A 98 -7.79 -21.86 -14.06
CA ALA A 98 -7.64 -22.70 -15.25
C ALA A 98 -6.62 -23.84 -15.04
N SER A 99 -5.48 -23.56 -14.40
CA SER A 99 -4.47 -24.58 -14.08
C SER A 99 -4.94 -25.58 -13.02
N ARG A 100 -5.78 -25.15 -12.06
CA ARG A 100 -6.43 -26.06 -11.08
C ARG A 100 -7.41 -27.02 -11.75
N ALA A 101 -8.19 -26.54 -12.72
CA ALA A 101 -9.12 -27.37 -13.48
C ALA A 101 -8.38 -28.41 -14.36
N ALA A 102 -7.23 -28.05 -14.93
CA ALA A 102 -6.40 -28.96 -15.71
C ALA A 102 -5.58 -29.94 -14.85
N GLY A 103 -5.23 -29.54 -13.60
CA GLY A 103 -4.41 -30.32 -12.67
C GLY A 103 -5.18 -31.24 -11.71
N ALA A 104 -6.50 -31.40 -11.87
CA ALA A 104 -7.34 -32.29 -11.03
C ALA A 104 -7.00 -33.80 -11.17
N MET A 105 -5.98 -34.14 -11.92
CA MET A 105 -5.36 -35.46 -11.96
C MET A 105 -3.94 -35.40 -11.35
N GLY A 106 -3.88 -35.50 -10.02
CA GLY A 106 -2.69 -35.90 -9.29
C GLY A 106 -1.76 -34.80 -8.79
N VAL A 107 -2.07 -34.15 -7.68
CA VAL A 107 -1.12 -33.39 -6.88
C VAL A 107 -1.17 -33.89 -5.42
N PRO A 108 -0.02 -34.24 -4.80
CA PRO A 108 0.03 -34.62 -3.39
C PRO A 108 -0.23 -33.41 -2.47
N PRO A 109 -0.72 -33.64 -1.23
CA PRO A 109 -1.03 -32.55 -0.29
C PRO A 109 0.24 -31.78 0.08
N LEU A 110 0.13 -30.44 0.12
CA LEU A 110 1.16 -29.55 0.60
C LEU A 110 1.63 -29.94 2.01
N GLU A 111 2.89 -30.30 2.15
CA GLU A 111 3.54 -30.46 3.44
C GLU A 111 3.50 -29.15 4.23
N ARG A 112 3.00 -29.20 5.46
CA ARG A 112 2.99 -28.07 6.39
C ARG A 112 4.42 -27.67 6.70
N SER A 113 4.86 -26.54 6.20
CA SER A 113 6.13 -25.96 6.61
C SER A 113 6.10 -25.65 8.12
N ARG A 114 7.10 -26.11 8.85
CA ARG A 114 7.22 -26.01 10.33
C ARG A 114 7.51 -24.59 10.86
N GLU A 115 7.43 -23.57 10.01
CA GLU A 115 7.82 -22.18 10.35
C GLU A 115 6.73 -21.36 11.03
N TRP A 116 5.49 -21.84 11.06
CA TRP A 116 4.37 -21.15 11.73
C TRP A 116 3.99 -21.93 12.97
N GLY A 117 4.27 -21.38 14.16
CA GLY A 117 4.04 -22.00 15.45
C GLY A 117 2.65 -22.60 15.60
N ARG A 118 2.57 -23.78 16.21
CA ARG A 118 1.32 -24.48 16.53
C ARG A 118 0.54 -23.70 17.57
N VAL A 119 -0.64 -23.21 17.21
CA VAL A 119 -1.70 -22.96 18.21
C VAL A 119 -2.44 -24.27 18.43
N GLY A 120 -2.62 -24.65 19.71
CA GLY A 120 -3.10 -25.96 20.14
C GLY A 120 -4.42 -26.39 19.51
N ALA A 121 -4.46 -27.59 19.01
CA ALA A 121 -5.65 -28.25 18.49
C ALA A 121 -6.10 -29.34 19.47
N GLY A 122 -7.16 -29.06 20.21
CA GLY A 122 -8.04 -30.05 20.80
C GLY A 122 -9.39 -29.97 20.07
N GLY A 123 -9.63 -30.80 19.09
CA GLY A 123 -10.90 -30.91 18.37
C GLY A 123 -10.85 -32.03 17.33
N THR A 124 -11.82 -32.92 17.41
CA THR A 124 -12.09 -34.03 16.48
C THR A 124 -12.19 -33.55 15.03
N PRO A 125 -11.65 -34.25 14.01
CA PRO A 125 -11.72 -33.78 12.64
C PRO A 125 -13.16 -33.79 12.12
N PRO A 126 -13.65 -32.69 11.54
CA PRO A 126 -14.94 -32.70 10.85
C PRO A 126 -14.85 -33.48 9.52
N ALA A 127 -15.98 -34.08 9.14
CA ALA A 127 -16.17 -34.84 7.91
C ALA A 127 -15.71 -34.07 6.66
N ARG A 128 -15.17 -34.79 5.68
CA ARG A 128 -14.78 -34.28 4.37
C ARG A 128 -15.92 -33.45 3.76
N ALA A 129 -15.78 -32.14 3.79
CA ALA A 129 -16.62 -31.25 3.00
C ALA A 129 -16.22 -31.41 1.51
N SER A 130 -17.23 -31.59 0.67
CA SER A 130 -17.10 -31.58 -0.78
C SER A 130 -16.50 -30.24 -1.24
N VAL A 131 -15.41 -30.29 -2.01
CA VAL A 131 -14.77 -29.11 -2.62
C VAL A 131 -15.78 -28.43 -3.54
N PRO A 132 -16.11 -27.16 -3.35
CA PRO A 132 -16.96 -26.42 -4.29
C PRO A 132 -16.20 -26.30 -5.63
N THR A 133 -16.84 -26.70 -6.72
CA THR A 133 -16.28 -26.68 -8.08
C THR A 133 -16.47 -25.36 -8.82
N SER A 134 -16.91 -24.31 -8.15
CA SER A 134 -17.04 -22.96 -8.72
C SER A 134 -16.15 -21.95 -7.98
N PRO A 135 -15.56 -20.96 -8.68
CA PRO A 135 -14.87 -19.86 -8.00
C PRO A 135 -15.82 -19.23 -6.99
N SER A 136 -15.37 -19.06 -5.76
CA SER A 136 -16.18 -18.46 -4.71
C SER A 136 -16.48 -17.00 -5.10
N ALA A 137 -17.75 -16.72 -5.38
CA ALA A 137 -18.17 -15.37 -5.81
C ALA A 137 -18.21 -14.44 -4.62
N THR A 138 -17.57 -13.27 -4.72
CA THR A 138 -17.79 -12.18 -3.78
C THR A 138 -19.19 -11.57 -3.94
N THR A 139 -19.65 -10.80 -2.98
CA THR A 139 -20.98 -10.13 -3.02
C THR A 139 -20.82 -8.61 -3.07
N PRO A 140 -21.79 -7.86 -3.63
CA PRO A 140 -21.80 -6.40 -3.56
C PRO A 140 -21.65 -5.88 -2.12
N GLN A 141 -22.32 -6.49 -1.13
CA GLN A 141 -22.22 -6.10 0.26
C GLN A 141 -20.81 -6.28 0.83
N ARG A 142 -20.11 -7.36 0.47
CA ARG A 142 -18.73 -7.57 0.88
C ARG A 142 -17.80 -6.51 0.29
N LEU A 143 -18.01 -6.14 -0.97
CA LEU A 143 -17.26 -5.08 -1.64
C LEU A 143 -17.57 -3.69 -1.06
N GLU A 144 -18.83 -3.44 -0.69
CA GLU A 144 -19.22 -2.21 0.01
C GLU A 144 -18.52 -2.09 1.36
N ALA A 145 -18.46 -3.17 2.13
CA ALA A 145 -17.70 -3.20 3.37
C ALA A 145 -16.22 -2.96 3.17
N ALA A 146 -15.63 -3.41 2.06
CA ALA A 146 -14.24 -3.14 1.69
C ALA A 146 -14.01 -1.66 1.35
N TRP A 147 -14.86 -1.07 0.51
CA TRP A 147 -14.79 0.36 0.17
C TRP A 147 -14.97 1.27 1.40
N LEU A 148 -15.98 0.97 2.24
CA LEU A 148 -16.20 1.68 3.52
C LEU A 148 -15.01 1.52 4.45
N GLY A 149 -14.44 0.31 4.52
CA GLY A 149 -13.29 0.02 5.34
C GLY A 149 -12.06 0.80 4.91
N ARG A 150 -11.81 0.86 3.60
CA ARG A 150 -10.73 1.65 3.01
C ARG A 150 -10.88 3.14 3.34
N ALA A 151 -12.07 3.68 3.11
CA ALA A 151 -12.39 5.09 3.41
C ALA A 151 -12.24 5.40 4.91
N THR A 152 -12.74 4.53 5.78
CA THR A 152 -12.63 4.68 7.25
C THR A 152 -11.17 4.72 7.69
N GLY A 153 -10.36 3.79 7.21
CA GLY A 153 -8.96 3.68 7.60
C GLY A 153 -8.12 4.86 7.12
N CYS A 154 -8.33 5.28 5.87
CA CYS A 154 -7.72 6.49 5.32
C CYS A 154 -8.09 7.72 6.17
N LEU A 155 -9.38 7.93 6.39
CA LEU A 155 -9.90 9.08 7.12
C LEU A 155 -9.37 9.16 8.57
N LEU A 156 -9.22 8.01 9.24
CA LEU A 156 -8.62 7.96 10.57
C LEU A 156 -7.14 8.38 10.56
N GLY A 157 -6.39 7.98 9.54
CA GLY A 157 -4.95 8.25 9.45
C GLY A 157 -4.59 9.67 9.01
N LYS A 158 -5.43 10.30 8.17
CA LYS A 158 -5.16 11.61 7.55
C LYS A 158 -4.72 12.74 8.51
N PRO A 159 -5.31 12.94 9.71
CA PRO A 159 -4.92 14.03 10.59
C PRO A 159 -3.49 13.91 11.13
N VAL A 160 -2.97 12.70 11.24
CA VAL A 160 -1.68 12.38 11.86
C VAL A 160 -0.61 11.91 10.89
N GLU A 161 -0.92 11.89 9.59
CA GLU A 161 0.04 11.60 8.51
C GLU A 161 1.30 12.48 8.66
N LYS A 162 2.47 11.88 8.52
CA LYS A 162 3.79 12.54 8.66
C LYS A 162 4.20 12.92 10.09
N LEU A 163 3.36 12.68 11.08
CA LEU A 163 3.75 12.94 12.47
C LEU A 163 4.68 11.83 12.98
N PRO A 164 5.67 12.17 13.82
CA PRO A 164 6.45 11.18 14.55
C PRO A 164 5.53 10.29 15.41
N LEU A 165 5.88 9.01 15.57
CA LEU A 165 5.11 8.05 16.38
C LEU A 165 4.75 8.58 17.78
N GLU A 166 5.71 9.18 18.46
CA GLU A 166 5.48 9.73 19.81
C GLU A 166 4.47 10.88 19.79
N ALA A 167 4.44 11.70 18.73
CA ALA A 167 3.43 12.75 18.59
C ALA A 167 2.02 12.18 18.43
N ILE A 168 1.86 11.10 17.63
CA ILE A 168 0.58 10.41 17.46
C ILE A 168 0.09 9.88 18.82
N ARG A 169 0.98 9.22 19.58
CA ARG A 169 0.69 8.69 20.92
C ARG A 169 0.28 9.81 21.90
N GLN A 170 1.01 10.91 21.92
CA GLN A 170 0.71 12.05 22.81
C GLN A 170 -0.63 12.71 22.47
N LEU A 171 -0.90 12.96 21.19
CA LEU A 171 -2.16 13.54 20.75
C LEU A 171 -3.36 12.65 21.10
N ALA A 172 -3.28 11.35 20.85
CA ALA A 172 -4.35 10.42 21.18
C ALA A 172 -4.56 10.26 22.70
N ARG A 173 -3.47 10.16 23.49
CA ARG A 173 -3.55 10.08 24.96
C ARG A 173 -4.14 11.34 25.57
N SER A 174 -3.85 12.52 25.03
CA SER A 174 -4.37 13.79 25.55
C SER A 174 -5.89 13.89 25.51
N THR A 175 -6.55 13.14 24.64
CA THR A 175 -8.00 13.08 24.50
C THR A 175 -8.60 11.78 25.05
N GLY A 176 -7.79 10.94 25.72
CA GLY A 176 -8.23 9.63 26.24
C GLY A 176 -8.49 8.57 25.14
N ASN A 177 -8.03 8.81 23.91
CA ASN A 177 -8.22 7.91 22.76
C ASN A 177 -6.96 7.04 22.49
N TRP A 178 -6.32 6.51 23.55
CA TRP A 178 -5.24 5.53 23.41
C TRP A 178 -5.47 4.32 24.33
N PRO A 179 -5.45 3.09 23.80
CA PRO A 179 -5.37 2.71 22.37
C PRO A 179 -6.50 3.34 21.55
N LEU A 180 -6.26 3.57 20.24
CA LEU A 180 -7.25 4.21 19.37
C LEU A 180 -8.57 3.41 19.32
N THR A 181 -9.70 4.11 19.47
CA THR A 181 -11.07 3.55 19.42
C THR A 181 -12.06 4.42 18.65
N SER A 182 -11.64 5.63 18.26
CA SER A 182 -12.44 6.61 17.53
C SER A 182 -11.56 7.48 16.64
N TYR A 183 -12.17 8.30 15.77
CA TYR A 183 -11.48 9.32 15.00
C TYR A 183 -10.76 10.32 15.92
N PHE A 184 -9.64 10.88 15.43
CA PHE A 184 -8.94 11.95 16.15
C PHE A 184 -9.82 13.18 16.27
N THR A 185 -9.66 13.92 17.38
CA THR A 185 -10.36 15.19 17.65
C THR A 185 -9.37 16.25 18.13
N ALA A 186 -9.61 17.49 17.78
CA ALA A 186 -8.89 18.62 18.39
C ALA A 186 -9.48 19.06 19.73
N ARG A 187 -10.70 18.60 20.05
CA ARG A 187 -11.38 18.98 21.30
C ARG A 187 -10.67 18.36 22.50
N GLY A 188 -10.22 19.21 23.42
CA GLY A 188 -9.53 18.78 24.63
C GLY A 188 -8.03 18.54 24.48
N VAL A 189 -7.46 18.69 23.27
CA VAL A 189 -6.00 18.63 23.09
C VAL A 189 -5.37 19.92 23.63
N PRO A 190 -4.33 19.83 24.48
CA PRO A 190 -3.62 21.00 25.00
C PRO A 190 -2.99 21.84 23.88
N GLU A 191 -3.08 23.17 23.99
CA GLU A 191 -2.57 24.10 22.96
C GLU A 191 -1.05 23.99 22.74
N ASP A 192 -0.29 23.76 23.79
CA ASP A 192 1.16 23.58 23.71
C ASP A 192 1.53 22.31 22.94
N LEU A 193 0.74 21.23 23.10
CA LEU A 193 0.91 20.01 22.33
C LEU A 193 0.58 20.24 20.85
N LEU A 194 -0.50 20.96 20.52
CA LEU A 194 -0.84 21.31 19.14
C LEU A 194 0.19 22.25 18.49
N ARG A 195 0.81 23.16 19.27
CA ARG A 195 1.90 23.99 18.75
C ARG A 195 3.14 23.16 18.41
N LYS A 196 3.44 22.16 19.24
CA LYS A 196 4.58 21.26 19.04
C LYS A 196 4.34 20.25 17.90
N HIS A 197 3.13 19.72 17.83
CA HIS A 197 2.72 18.69 16.88
C HIS A 197 1.40 19.08 16.20
N PRO A 198 1.43 20.02 15.25
CA PRO A 198 0.22 20.43 14.54
C PRO A 198 -0.32 19.29 13.69
N TRP A 199 -1.64 19.17 13.63
CA TRP A 199 -2.31 18.28 12.71
C TRP A 199 -1.86 18.51 11.26
N ASN A 200 -1.98 17.49 10.42
CA ASN A 200 -1.76 17.65 8.98
C ASN A 200 -2.69 18.76 8.43
N ARG A 201 -2.08 19.89 8.00
CA ARG A 201 -2.81 21.10 7.60
C ARG A 201 -3.74 20.90 6.40
N ARG A 202 -3.46 19.89 5.56
CA ARG A 202 -4.28 19.61 4.38
C ARG A 202 -5.56 18.89 4.72
N SER A 203 -5.56 18.07 5.76
CA SER A 203 -6.64 17.13 6.08
C SER A 203 -7.40 17.45 7.38
N ALA A 204 -6.81 18.14 8.34
CA ALA A 204 -7.44 18.38 9.65
C ALA A 204 -8.84 19.04 9.57
N HIS A 205 -9.03 19.94 8.61
CA HIS A 205 -10.32 20.64 8.42
C HIS A 205 -11.45 19.75 7.88
N THR A 206 -11.17 18.53 7.42
CA THR A 206 -12.15 17.57 6.90
C THR A 206 -12.09 16.20 7.58
N SER A 207 -11.07 15.94 8.40
CA SER A 207 -10.76 14.57 8.87
C SER A 207 -10.70 14.41 10.39
N LEU A 208 -10.79 15.52 11.17
CA LEU A 208 -11.02 15.42 12.61
C LEU A 208 -12.50 15.09 12.89
N ALA A 209 -12.78 14.35 13.94
CA ALA A 209 -14.11 13.84 14.28
C ALA A 209 -15.23 14.89 14.17
N GLU A 210 -14.96 16.10 14.62
CA GLU A 210 -15.87 17.25 14.55
C GLU A 210 -16.06 17.86 13.17
N ASN A 211 -15.21 17.52 12.21
CA ASN A 211 -15.15 18.14 10.89
C ASN A 211 -15.55 17.17 9.75
N ILE A 212 -15.69 15.87 10.06
CA ILE A 212 -16.00 14.87 9.04
C ILE A 212 -17.40 15.11 8.48
N ASP A 213 -17.49 15.23 7.14
CA ASP A 213 -18.73 15.39 6.39
C ASP A 213 -18.66 14.61 5.06
N GLY A 214 -18.61 13.28 5.14
CA GLY A 214 -18.30 12.40 4.01
C GLY A 214 -16.81 12.10 3.92
N MET A 215 -16.42 11.25 2.97
CA MET A 215 -15.01 10.97 2.70
C MET A 215 -14.41 12.11 1.85
N PRO A 216 -13.45 12.88 2.38
CA PRO A 216 -12.76 13.90 1.60
C PRO A 216 -11.86 13.26 0.54
N GLU A 217 -11.54 14.03 -0.51
CA GLU A 217 -10.63 13.58 -1.55
C GLU A 217 -9.29 13.13 -0.98
N ASP A 218 -8.82 11.98 -1.51
CA ASP A 218 -7.54 11.40 -1.17
C ASP A 218 -7.01 10.50 -2.29
N ASP A 219 -5.67 10.39 -2.42
CA ASP A 219 -5.06 9.50 -3.41
C ASP A 219 -5.29 8.03 -3.08
N ASP A 220 -5.42 7.66 -1.80
CA ASP A 220 -5.83 6.32 -1.36
C ASP A 220 -7.19 5.87 -1.92
N LEU A 221 -8.07 6.80 -2.28
CA LEU A 221 -9.36 6.50 -2.91
C LEU A 221 -9.33 6.77 -4.43
N ASN A 222 -8.61 7.81 -4.88
CA ASN A 222 -8.52 8.15 -6.30
C ASN A 222 -7.87 7.03 -7.14
N TYR A 223 -6.79 6.42 -6.66
CA TYR A 223 -6.10 5.38 -7.42
C TYR A 223 -6.91 4.08 -7.56
N PRO A 224 -7.61 3.56 -6.54
CA PRO A 224 -8.57 2.46 -6.76
C PRO A 224 -9.67 2.79 -7.75
N LEU A 225 -10.18 4.03 -7.78
CA LEU A 225 -11.16 4.45 -8.81
C LEU A 225 -10.55 4.42 -10.22
N LEU A 226 -9.31 4.89 -10.38
CA LEU A 226 -8.60 4.81 -11.66
C LEU A 226 -8.41 3.36 -12.12
N ASN A 227 -8.07 2.45 -11.20
CA ASN A 227 -7.94 1.03 -11.54
C ASN A 227 -9.29 0.36 -11.85
N LEU A 228 -10.38 0.83 -11.24
CA LEU A 228 -11.72 0.42 -11.65
C LEU A 228 -12.03 0.89 -13.08
N LEU A 229 -11.67 2.13 -13.44
CA LEU A 229 -11.80 2.63 -14.81
C LEU A 229 -10.95 1.84 -15.81
N VAL A 230 -9.72 1.46 -15.44
CA VAL A 230 -8.86 0.61 -16.29
C VAL A 230 -9.57 -0.71 -16.60
N LEU A 231 -10.13 -1.39 -15.59
CA LEU A 231 -10.89 -2.62 -15.80
C LEU A 231 -12.14 -2.40 -16.65
N GLN A 232 -12.88 -1.30 -16.40
CA GLN A 232 -14.08 -0.97 -17.16
C GLN A 232 -13.80 -0.68 -18.64
N ARG A 233 -12.65 -0.10 -18.95
CA ARG A 233 -12.29 0.26 -20.34
C ARG A 233 -11.59 -0.87 -21.08
N HIS A 234 -10.70 -1.58 -20.42
CA HIS A 234 -9.76 -2.51 -21.05
C HIS A 234 -9.96 -3.98 -20.64
N GLY A 235 -10.84 -4.25 -19.65
CA GLY A 235 -11.07 -5.61 -19.13
C GLY A 235 -9.92 -6.15 -18.32
N SER A 236 -9.98 -7.44 -17.96
CA SER A 236 -9.02 -8.11 -17.09
C SER A 236 -7.60 -8.27 -17.69
N ALA A 237 -7.49 -8.19 -19.02
CA ALA A 237 -6.23 -8.35 -19.77
C ALA A 237 -5.50 -7.04 -20.06
N PHE A 238 -5.88 -5.92 -19.41
CA PHE A 238 -5.24 -4.62 -19.59
C PHE A 238 -3.71 -4.67 -19.49
N THR A 239 -3.04 -3.77 -20.17
CA THR A 239 -1.59 -3.63 -20.17
C THR A 239 -1.15 -2.43 -19.32
N THR A 240 0.15 -2.35 -18.96
CA THR A 240 0.72 -1.17 -18.29
C THR A 240 0.54 0.10 -19.13
N THR A 241 0.53 -0.03 -20.47
CA THR A 241 0.25 1.10 -21.39
C THR A 241 -1.20 1.57 -21.27
N ASP A 242 -2.16 0.68 -21.03
CA ASP A 242 -3.56 1.07 -20.83
C ASP A 242 -3.74 1.83 -19.51
N VAL A 243 -3.02 1.43 -18.47
CA VAL A 243 -2.96 2.19 -17.20
C VAL A 243 -2.40 3.58 -17.46
N ALA A 244 -1.28 3.68 -18.19
CA ALA A 244 -0.66 4.98 -18.51
C ALA A 244 -1.61 5.90 -19.29
N ARG A 245 -2.34 5.38 -20.29
CA ARG A 245 -3.34 6.14 -21.04
C ARG A 245 -4.47 6.63 -20.15
N THR A 246 -5.02 5.74 -19.31
CA THR A 246 -6.08 6.12 -18.37
C THR A 246 -5.63 7.24 -17.43
N TRP A 247 -4.37 7.20 -16.97
CA TRP A 247 -3.83 8.27 -16.12
C TRP A 247 -3.69 9.61 -16.87
N LEU A 248 -3.21 9.59 -18.10
CA LEU A 248 -3.09 10.79 -18.91
C LEU A 248 -4.46 11.45 -19.20
N ASP A 249 -5.50 10.62 -19.34
CA ASP A 249 -6.86 11.08 -19.63
C ASP A 249 -7.60 11.57 -18.38
N GLU A 250 -7.44 10.86 -17.22
CA GLU A 250 -8.33 11.03 -16.07
C GLU A 250 -7.65 11.57 -14.81
N LEU A 251 -6.31 11.43 -14.68
CA LEU A 251 -5.60 11.82 -13.47
C LEU A 251 -4.95 13.19 -13.64
N PRO A 252 -5.43 14.24 -12.94
CA PRO A 252 -4.75 15.52 -12.98
C PRO A 252 -3.31 15.43 -12.44
N ALA A 253 -2.32 15.86 -13.22
CA ALA A 253 -0.90 15.80 -12.83
C ALA A 253 -0.60 16.46 -11.47
N GLY A 254 -1.40 17.47 -11.08
CA GLY A 254 -1.32 18.14 -9.78
C GLY A 254 -1.72 17.26 -8.59
N ARG A 255 -2.42 16.14 -8.85
CA ARG A 255 -2.87 15.17 -7.83
C ARG A 255 -1.96 13.97 -7.70
N THR A 256 -0.85 13.92 -8.44
CA THR A 256 0.19 12.90 -8.31
C THR A 256 1.23 13.31 -7.28
N PHE A 257 1.84 12.31 -6.62
CA PHE A 257 2.92 12.50 -5.66
C PHE A 257 4.09 11.58 -6.04
N THR A 258 5.23 11.77 -5.46
CA THR A 258 6.42 10.88 -5.47
C THR A 258 6.62 10.05 -6.76
N ALA A 259 6.54 8.73 -6.70
CA ALA A 259 6.77 7.83 -7.84
C ALA A 259 5.80 8.06 -9.00
N GLU A 260 4.54 8.33 -8.68
CA GLU A 260 3.48 8.61 -9.65
C GLU A 260 3.76 9.88 -10.43
N ARG A 261 4.21 10.94 -9.76
CA ARG A 261 4.59 12.20 -10.40
C ARG A 261 5.82 12.04 -11.29
N ILE A 262 6.79 11.24 -10.85
CA ILE A 262 7.97 10.94 -11.68
C ILE A 262 7.56 10.16 -12.93
N ALA A 263 6.74 9.13 -12.80
CA ALA A 263 6.25 8.37 -13.95
C ALA A 263 5.42 9.25 -14.90
N TYR A 264 4.58 10.12 -14.36
CA TYR A 264 3.80 11.08 -15.15
C TYR A 264 4.72 12.04 -15.94
N ARG A 265 5.76 12.60 -15.29
CA ARG A 265 6.81 13.38 -15.96
C ARG A 265 7.47 12.57 -17.07
N ASN A 266 7.81 11.32 -16.80
CA ASN A 266 8.50 10.43 -17.73
C ASN A 266 7.62 10.15 -18.97
N LEU A 267 6.32 9.88 -18.77
CA LEU A 267 5.35 9.73 -19.86
C LEU A 267 5.29 10.99 -20.74
N LEU A 268 5.18 12.18 -20.14
CA LEU A 268 5.17 13.46 -20.87
C LEU A 268 6.49 13.76 -21.56
N SER A 269 7.59 13.11 -21.15
CA SER A 269 8.90 13.17 -21.79
C SER A 269 9.10 12.10 -22.88
N GLY A 270 8.04 11.33 -23.21
CA GLY A 270 8.07 10.30 -24.25
C GLY A 270 8.70 8.97 -23.83
N LEU A 271 8.86 8.73 -22.51
CA LEU A 271 9.30 7.43 -22.02
C LEU A 271 8.12 6.48 -21.87
N GLU A 272 8.30 5.24 -22.31
CA GLU A 272 7.31 4.18 -22.20
C GLU A 272 7.56 3.26 -20.99
N PRO A 273 6.50 2.62 -20.44
CA PRO A 273 6.69 1.57 -19.44
C PRO A 273 7.57 0.42 -20.02
N PRO A 274 8.44 -0.19 -19.21
CA PRO A 274 8.67 0.02 -17.78
C PRO A 274 9.71 1.12 -17.46
N HIS A 275 10.23 1.86 -18.44
CA HIS A 275 11.24 2.91 -18.22
C HIS A 275 10.67 4.07 -17.39
N THR A 276 9.35 4.31 -17.45
CA THR A 276 8.64 5.30 -16.61
C THR A 276 8.88 5.09 -15.12
N ALA A 277 8.95 3.84 -14.66
CA ALA A 277 9.18 3.49 -13.27
C ALA A 277 10.63 3.70 -12.81
N ARG A 278 11.60 3.68 -13.72
CA ARG A 278 13.03 3.62 -13.39
C ARG A 278 13.76 4.94 -13.58
N HIS A 279 13.44 5.67 -14.67
CA HIS A 279 14.20 6.86 -15.05
C HIS A 279 14.11 7.95 -13.99
N ARG A 280 15.23 8.17 -13.28
CA ARG A 280 15.38 9.18 -12.22
C ARG A 280 14.21 9.15 -11.21
N ASN A 281 13.85 7.94 -10.77
CA ASN A 281 12.74 7.70 -9.84
C ASN A 281 13.26 7.10 -8.53
N PRO A 282 13.65 7.93 -7.56
CA PRO A 282 14.11 7.48 -6.25
C PRO A 282 12.98 6.90 -5.37
N PHE A 283 11.73 7.06 -5.79
CA PHE A 283 10.53 6.66 -5.04
C PHE A 283 9.96 5.32 -5.49
N ARG A 284 10.67 4.59 -6.37
CA ARG A 284 10.24 3.34 -7.01
C ARG A 284 9.91 2.19 -6.06
N GLU A 285 10.28 2.27 -4.78
CA GLU A 285 9.93 1.29 -3.75
C GLU A 285 9.06 1.90 -2.64
N TRP A 286 8.45 3.06 -2.89
CA TRP A 286 7.53 3.68 -1.95
C TRP A 286 6.14 3.08 -2.09
N ILE A 287 5.19 3.53 -1.22
CA ILE A 287 3.90 2.87 -0.99
C ILE A 287 2.89 3.00 -2.14
N GLY A 288 3.10 3.92 -3.09
CA GLY A 288 2.08 4.33 -4.06
C GLY A 288 1.49 3.22 -4.93
N ALA A 289 2.21 2.10 -5.18
CA ALA A 289 1.62 0.95 -5.86
C ALA A 289 0.74 0.10 -4.92
N LEU A 290 1.10 0.00 -3.63
CA LEU A 290 0.32 -0.74 -2.65
C LEU A 290 -1.08 -0.14 -2.48
N ILE A 291 -1.19 1.19 -2.39
CA ILE A 291 -2.46 1.88 -2.09
C ILE A 291 -3.52 1.74 -3.20
N ARG A 292 -3.16 1.29 -4.38
CA ARG A 292 -4.07 1.15 -5.52
C ARG A 292 -4.35 -0.29 -5.94
N ALA A 293 -3.77 -1.26 -5.23
CA ALA A 293 -3.85 -2.67 -5.59
C ALA A 293 -5.21 -3.33 -5.30
N ASP A 294 -6.07 -2.69 -4.53
CA ASP A 294 -7.29 -3.25 -3.96
C ASP A 294 -8.27 -3.78 -5.01
N VAL A 295 -8.52 -3.00 -6.06
CA VAL A 295 -9.48 -3.39 -7.11
C VAL A 295 -9.05 -4.69 -7.79
N HIS A 296 -7.75 -4.91 -7.96
CA HIS A 296 -7.23 -6.16 -8.54
C HIS A 296 -7.51 -7.38 -7.63
N GLY A 297 -7.47 -7.19 -6.31
CA GLY A 297 -7.87 -8.22 -5.35
C GLY A 297 -9.38 -8.42 -5.33
N TRP A 298 -10.15 -7.34 -5.24
CA TRP A 298 -11.62 -7.38 -5.14
C TRP A 298 -12.29 -8.03 -6.35
N THR A 299 -11.72 -7.84 -7.55
CA THR A 299 -12.28 -8.35 -8.81
C THR A 299 -11.79 -9.74 -9.19
N ASN A 300 -10.88 -10.32 -8.39
CA ASN A 300 -10.36 -11.67 -8.59
C ASN A 300 -10.58 -12.59 -7.36
N PRO A 301 -11.82 -12.73 -6.83
CA PRO A 301 -12.08 -13.51 -5.62
C PRO A 301 -11.62 -14.96 -5.80
N GLY A 302 -10.79 -15.46 -4.86
CA GLY A 302 -10.25 -16.82 -4.91
C GLY A 302 -9.19 -17.08 -5.99
N ASN A 303 -8.75 -16.05 -6.71
CA ASN A 303 -7.69 -16.15 -7.71
C ASN A 303 -6.51 -15.19 -7.42
N PRO A 304 -5.72 -15.48 -6.37
CA PRO A 304 -4.61 -14.61 -5.97
C PRO A 304 -3.51 -14.47 -7.04
N ALA A 305 -3.36 -15.46 -7.95
CA ALA A 305 -2.43 -15.36 -9.06
C ALA A 305 -2.84 -14.25 -10.03
N ALA A 306 -4.10 -14.27 -10.51
CA ALA A 306 -4.59 -13.25 -11.42
C ALA A 306 -4.58 -11.85 -10.79
N ALA A 307 -4.95 -11.74 -9.50
CA ALA A 307 -4.89 -10.49 -8.75
C ALA A 307 -3.46 -9.93 -8.71
N ALA A 308 -2.47 -10.78 -8.41
CA ALA A 308 -1.07 -10.39 -8.37
C ALA A 308 -0.53 -9.98 -9.76
N GLU A 309 -0.92 -10.68 -10.83
CA GLU A 309 -0.53 -10.35 -12.20
C GLU A 309 -1.13 -9.02 -12.67
N GLN A 310 -2.38 -8.72 -12.31
CA GLN A 310 -2.99 -7.42 -12.59
C GLN A 310 -2.29 -6.31 -11.80
N ALA A 311 -2.05 -6.51 -10.50
CA ALA A 311 -1.32 -5.57 -9.66
C ALA A 311 0.11 -5.33 -10.16
N HIS A 312 0.80 -6.36 -10.68
CA HIS A 312 2.11 -6.20 -11.32
C HIS A 312 2.05 -5.27 -12.53
N ARG A 313 1.09 -5.49 -13.45
CA ARG A 313 0.93 -4.66 -14.65
C ARG A 313 0.64 -3.20 -14.30
N ASP A 314 -0.19 -2.94 -13.29
CA ASP A 314 -0.45 -1.59 -12.79
C ASP A 314 0.79 -0.99 -12.12
N ALA A 315 1.41 -1.72 -11.18
CA ALA A 315 2.52 -1.23 -10.37
C ALA A 315 3.76 -0.86 -11.21
N THR A 316 4.06 -1.63 -12.27
CA THR A 316 5.26 -1.43 -13.10
C THR A 316 5.24 -0.16 -13.96
N LEU A 317 4.13 0.57 -13.99
CA LEU A 317 4.10 1.94 -14.52
C LEU A 317 4.99 2.89 -13.71
N THR A 318 5.09 2.69 -12.39
CA THR A 318 5.65 3.66 -11.44
C THR A 318 6.69 3.06 -10.48
N HIS A 319 6.67 1.76 -10.23
CA HIS A 319 7.43 1.10 -9.18
C HIS A 319 8.25 -0.08 -9.70
N THR A 320 9.22 -0.50 -8.87
CA THR A 320 10.08 -1.68 -9.10
C THR A 320 10.19 -2.50 -7.81
N ALA A 321 10.72 -3.72 -7.91
CA ALA A 321 11.07 -4.58 -6.77
C ALA A 321 10.05 -4.52 -5.62
N ASN A 322 10.45 -4.11 -4.41
CA ASN A 322 9.58 -4.15 -3.23
C ASN A 322 8.33 -3.26 -3.31
N GLY A 323 8.34 -2.19 -4.13
CA GLY A 323 7.13 -1.41 -4.43
C GLY A 323 6.09 -2.22 -5.22
N VAL A 324 6.55 -2.99 -6.21
CA VAL A 324 5.70 -3.92 -6.98
C VAL A 324 5.24 -5.08 -6.11
N TYR A 325 6.14 -5.66 -5.31
CA TYR A 325 5.79 -6.80 -4.45
C TYR A 325 4.73 -6.43 -3.40
N ALA A 326 4.78 -5.21 -2.86
CA ALA A 326 3.78 -4.72 -1.92
C ALA A 326 2.37 -4.67 -2.55
N ALA A 327 2.26 -4.21 -3.79
CA ALA A 327 1.01 -4.23 -4.53
C ALA A 327 0.51 -5.65 -4.81
N MET A 328 1.40 -6.55 -5.26
CA MET A 328 1.08 -7.95 -5.51
C MET A 328 0.65 -8.67 -4.23
N PHE A 329 1.35 -8.43 -3.11
CA PHE A 329 1.01 -8.96 -1.79
C PHE A 329 -0.40 -8.53 -1.37
N ALA A 330 -0.71 -7.23 -1.47
CA ALA A 330 -2.02 -6.69 -1.12
C ALA A 330 -3.12 -7.29 -2.00
N ALA A 331 -2.93 -7.30 -3.33
CA ALA A 331 -3.92 -7.85 -4.26
C ALA A 331 -4.20 -9.33 -4.00
N ALA A 332 -3.17 -10.15 -3.79
CA ALA A 332 -3.35 -11.58 -3.51
C ALA A 332 -4.00 -11.84 -2.13
N THR A 333 -3.67 -11.03 -1.12
CA THR A 333 -4.30 -11.06 0.20
C THR A 333 -5.79 -10.72 0.09
N LEU A 334 -6.14 -9.64 -0.62
CA LEU A 334 -7.51 -9.18 -0.87
C LEU A 334 -8.31 -10.19 -1.69
N ALA A 335 -7.72 -10.79 -2.74
CA ALA A 335 -8.39 -11.82 -3.52
C ALA A 335 -8.77 -13.05 -2.68
N THR A 336 -7.94 -13.39 -1.71
CA THR A 336 -8.22 -14.48 -0.77
C THR A 336 -9.30 -14.08 0.23
N ALA A 337 -9.24 -12.86 0.79
CA ALA A 337 -10.24 -12.33 1.71
C ALA A 337 -11.61 -12.14 1.05
N ALA A 338 -11.65 -11.79 -0.25
CA ALA A 338 -12.89 -11.53 -1.00
C ALA A 338 -13.81 -12.75 -1.11
N THR A 339 -13.29 -13.96 -0.93
CA THR A 339 -14.10 -15.18 -0.86
C THR A 339 -14.97 -15.25 0.41
N GLY A 340 -14.48 -14.68 1.53
CA GLY A 340 -15.08 -14.83 2.84
C GLY A 340 -14.92 -16.19 3.49
N GLU A 341 -14.08 -17.07 2.92
CA GLU A 341 -13.89 -18.45 3.38
C GLU A 341 -12.64 -18.62 4.26
N HIS A 342 -11.79 -17.58 4.32
CA HIS A 342 -10.47 -17.65 4.93
C HIS A 342 -10.30 -16.63 6.06
N ASP A 343 -9.54 -17.02 7.08
CA ASP A 343 -9.09 -16.12 8.13
C ASP A 343 -7.96 -15.20 7.62
N ILE A 344 -7.67 -14.16 8.37
CA ILE A 344 -6.62 -13.19 8.02
C ILE A 344 -5.25 -13.83 7.90
N HIS A 345 -4.94 -14.82 8.71
CA HIS A 345 -3.63 -15.49 8.67
C HIS A 345 -3.45 -16.28 7.37
N THR A 346 -4.52 -16.91 6.89
CA THR A 346 -4.52 -17.58 5.59
C THR A 346 -4.39 -16.56 4.46
N CYS A 347 -5.10 -15.43 4.53
CA CYS A 347 -5.01 -14.36 3.53
C CYS A 347 -3.57 -13.82 3.42
N LEU A 348 -2.93 -13.49 4.54
CA LEU A 348 -1.55 -12.98 4.57
C LEU A 348 -0.53 -14.02 4.07
N ARG A 349 -0.70 -15.31 4.43
CA ARG A 349 0.15 -16.38 3.89
C ARG A 349 0.01 -16.51 2.39
N THR A 350 -1.20 -16.44 1.87
CA THR A 350 -1.45 -16.46 0.41
C THR A 350 -0.80 -15.25 -0.26
N GLY A 351 -0.92 -14.05 0.32
CA GLY A 351 -0.22 -12.86 -0.18
C GLY A 351 1.29 -13.03 -0.31
N LEU A 352 1.92 -13.71 0.66
CA LEU A 352 3.37 -13.99 0.62
C LEU A 352 3.78 -15.00 -0.47
N THR A 353 2.87 -15.79 -1.03
CA THR A 353 3.21 -16.77 -2.09
C THR A 353 3.55 -16.11 -3.42
N VAL A 354 3.14 -14.86 -3.64
CA VAL A 354 3.43 -14.07 -4.86
C VAL A 354 4.58 -13.08 -4.69
N VAL A 355 5.26 -13.11 -3.54
CA VAL A 355 6.39 -12.24 -3.22
C VAL A 355 7.67 -13.04 -3.20
N PRO A 356 8.77 -12.60 -3.85
CA PRO A 356 10.05 -13.28 -3.81
C PRO A 356 10.47 -13.56 -2.35
N PRO A 357 10.72 -14.82 -1.98
CA PRO A 357 10.82 -15.21 -0.56
C PRO A 357 12.05 -14.65 0.14
N ARG A 358 13.09 -14.27 -0.61
CA ARG A 358 14.32 -13.65 -0.09
C ARG A 358 14.32 -12.14 -0.18
N SER A 359 13.26 -11.50 -0.71
CA SER A 359 13.14 -10.05 -0.79
C SER A 359 13.10 -9.39 0.60
N ARG A 360 13.44 -8.12 0.65
CA ARG A 360 13.33 -7.28 1.86
C ARG A 360 11.88 -7.25 2.37
N LEU A 361 10.90 -7.13 1.47
CA LEU A 361 9.48 -7.12 1.81
C LEU A 361 9.04 -8.43 2.49
N ALA A 362 9.37 -9.59 1.90
CA ALA A 362 8.97 -10.87 2.45
C ALA A 362 9.57 -11.12 3.84
N ARG A 363 10.83 -10.73 4.05
CA ARG A 363 11.48 -10.81 5.37
C ARG A 363 10.80 -9.90 6.39
N ALA A 364 10.50 -8.65 6.01
CA ALA A 364 9.86 -7.68 6.89
C ALA A 364 8.44 -8.12 7.30
N VAL A 365 7.62 -8.58 6.36
CA VAL A 365 6.27 -9.08 6.64
C VAL A 365 6.30 -10.29 7.56
N ARG A 366 7.17 -11.29 7.30
CA ARG A 366 7.30 -12.45 8.21
C ARG A 366 7.75 -12.05 9.61
N HIS A 367 8.69 -11.12 9.71
CA HIS A 367 9.13 -10.60 11.01
C HIS A 367 7.99 -9.90 11.76
N ALA A 368 7.25 -9.04 11.09
CA ALA A 368 6.12 -8.30 11.65
C ALA A 368 4.98 -9.23 12.14
N VAL A 369 4.65 -10.26 11.36
CA VAL A 369 3.66 -11.27 11.76
C VAL A 369 4.11 -12.03 13.01
N ARG A 370 5.40 -12.44 13.11
CA ARG A 370 5.92 -13.09 14.31
C ARG A 370 5.84 -12.16 15.53
N LEU A 371 6.29 -10.92 15.42
CA LEU A 371 6.20 -9.93 16.51
C LEU A 371 4.76 -9.78 17.01
N ALA A 372 3.80 -9.69 16.08
CA ALA A 372 2.38 -9.55 16.41
C ALA A 372 1.80 -10.81 17.11
N GLN A 373 2.36 -11.98 16.86
CA GLN A 373 1.98 -13.22 17.54
C GLN A 373 2.65 -13.41 18.92
N GLU A 374 3.85 -12.87 19.09
CA GLU A 374 4.65 -13.02 20.31
C GLU A 374 4.27 -12.01 21.40
N HIS A 375 3.78 -10.82 21.02
CA HIS A 375 3.46 -9.74 21.94
C HIS A 375 1.95 -9.47 22.01
N SER A 376 1.38 -9.48 23.21
CA SER A 376 -0.02 -9.09 23.46
C SER A 376 -0.24 -7.55 23.47
N ASP A 377 0.83 -6.78 23.68
CA ASP A 377 0.83 -5.32 23.63
C ASP A 377 1.31 -4.85 22.26
N PHE A 378 0.43 -4.19 21.51
CA PHE A 378 0.75 -3.74 20.16
C PHE A 378 1.77 -2.59 20.14
N ASP A 379 1.86 -1.78 21.19
CA ASP A 379 2.89 -0.74 21.28
C ASP A 379 4.30 -1.34 21.21
N ARG A 380 4.52 -2.53 21.82
CA ARG A 380 5.79 -3.25 21.73
C ARG A 380 6.09 -3.75 20.32
N VAL A 381 5.07 -4.22 19.60
CA VAL A 381 5.22 -4.62 18.18
C VAL A 381 5.67 -3.42 17.35
N VAL A 382 4.99 -2.29 17.51
CA VAL A 382 5.32 -1.04 16.80
C VAL A 382 6.73 -0.57 17.12
N ASP A 383 7.10 -0.53 18.41
CA ASP A 383 8.45 -0.09 18.83
C ASP A 383 9.55 -0.96 18.23
N ALA A 384 9.35 -2.29 18.16
CA ALA A 384 10.29 -3.22 17.52
C ALA A 384 10.39 -3.01 16.00
N LEU A 385 9.27 -2.74 15.33
CA LEU A 385 9.27 -2.42 13.90
C LEU A 385 9.98 -1.09 13.63
N HIS A 386 9.74 -0.06 14.45
CA HIS A 386 10.44 1.22 14.34
C HIS A 386 11.94 1.08 14.59
N ALA A 387 12.34 0.32 15.61
CA ALA A 387 13.76 0.03 15.87
C ALA A 387 14.46 -0.68 14.68
N THR A 388 13.71 -1.46 13.91
CA THR A 388 14.25 -2.18 12.74
C THR A 388 14.35 -1.29 11.50
N HIS A 389 13.40 -0.37 11.28
CA HIS A 389 13.20 0.27 9.99
C HIS A 389 13.37 1.79 9.97
N ALA A 390 13.14 2.50 11.09
CA ALA A 390 13.01 3.96 11.08
C ALA A 390 14.29 4.69 10.62
N ASP A 391 15.47 4.18 10.97
CA ASP A 391 16.75 4.81 10.62
C ASP A 391 17.17 4.54 9.16
N THR A 392 16.60 3.52 8.54
CA THR A 392 17.02 3.06 7.21
C THR A 392 16.02 3.38 6.11
N HIS A 393 14.73 3.52 6.44
CA HIS A 393 13.67 3.74 5.47
C HIS A 393 12.96 5.08 5.69
N HIS A 394 12.54 5.69 4.59
CA HIS A 394 11.64 6.83 4.66
C HIS A 394 10.25 6.37 5.13
N TRP A 395 9.51 7.25 5.82
CA TRP A 395 8.19 6.93 6.39
C TRP A 395 7.16 6.42 5.35
N VAL A 396 7.33 6.75 4.08
CA VAL A 396 6.46 6.33 2.94
C VAL A 396 6.95 5.03 2.26
N HIS A 397 8.06 4.43 2.70
CA HIS A 397 8.62 3.26 2.02
C HIS A 397 7.72 2.03 2.15
N ALA A 398 7.54 1.26 1.05
CA ALA A 398 6.63 0.11 1.02
C ALA A 398 6.96 -0.98 2.06
N VAL A 399 8.25 -1.25 2.30
CA VAL A 399 8.68 -2.33 3.21
C VAL A 399 8.17 -2.15 4.64
N PRO A 400 8.46 -1.04 5.37
CA PRO A 400 7.98 -0.87 6.74
C PRO A 400 6.46 -0.76 6.82
N ASN A 401 5.83 -0.09 5.86
CA ASN A 401 4.37 0.10 5.85
C ASN A 401 3.63 -1.22 5.62
N THR A 402 4.04 -2.05 4.67
CA THR A 402 3.46 -3.38 4.46
C THR A 402 3.66 -4.28 5.68
N ALA A 403 4.83 -4.21 6.33
CA ALA A 403 5.11 -4.95 7.56
C ALA A 403 4.16 -4.52 8.69
N LEU A 404 3.93 -3.22 8.87
CA LEU A 404 3.00 -2.68 9.87
C LEU A 404 1.55 -3.09 9.59
N ILE A 405 1.10 -3.02 8.33
CA ILE A 405 -0.24 -3.49 7.93
C ILE A 405 -0.42 -4.97 8.30
N ALA A 406 0.55 -5.82 7.95
CA ALA A 406 0.50 -7.24 8.28
C ALA A 406 0.49 -7.51 9.79
N ALA A 407 1.29 -6.76 10.57
CA ALA A 407 1.29 -6.83 12.02
C ALA A 407 -0.05 -6.41 12.64
N ALA A 408 -0.63 -5.30 12.18
CA ALA A 408 -1.90 -4.77 12.66
C ALA A 408 -3.05 -5.76 12.43
N LEU A 409 -3.14 -6.29 11.22
CA LEU A 409 -4.13 -7.31 10.85
C LEU A 409 -3.96 -8.61 11.65
N THR A 410 -2.72 -9.07 11.83
CA THR A 410 -2.39 -10.29 12.61
C THR A 410 -2.78 -10.11 14.07
N HIS A 411 -2.35 -9.02 14.69
CA HIS A 411 -2.58 -8.74 16.11
C HIS A 411 -4.05 -8.49 16.44
N ALA A 412 -4.81 -7.93 15.49
CA ALA A 412 -6.25 -7.76 15.59
C ALA A 412 -7.06 -9.02 15.23
N ASN A 413 -6.39 -10.08 14.76
CA ASN A 413 -7.03 -11.29 14.22
C ASN A 413 -8.12 -10.99 13.17
N GLY A 414 -7.90 -9.95 12.36
CA GLY A 414 -8.83 -9.50 11.32
C GLY A 414 -10.06 -8.73 11.81
N ASP A 415 -10.19 -8.45 13.12
CA ASP A 415 -11.24 -7.55 13.63
C ASP A 415 -11.13 -6.18 12.96
N PHE A 416 -12.27 -5.64 12.50
CA PHE A 416 -12.29 -4.41 11.71
C PHE A 416 -11.70 -3.22 12.48
N SER A 417 -12.29 -2.88 13.62
CA SER A 417 -11.85 -1.73 14.42
C SER A 417 -10.42 -1.89 14.90
N GLY A 418 -10.09 -3.09 15.38
CA GLY A 418 -8.74 -3.41 15.85
C GLY A 418 -7.70 -3.29 14.75
N SER A 419 -7.98 -3.75 13.53
CA SER A 419 -7.07 -3.68 12.39
C SER A 419 -6.79 -2.24 11.97
N VAL A 420 -7.85 -1.45 11.78
CA VAL A 420 -7.74 -0.03 11.37
C VAL A 420 -7.00 0.79 12.42
N CYS A 421 -7.42 0.68 13.69
CA CYS A 421 -6.80 1.43 14.77
C CYS A 421 -5.33 1.11 14.96
N ARG A 422 -4.93 -0.18 14.89
CA ARG A 422 -3.53 -0.59 15.01
C ARG A 422 -2.69 -0.12 13.82
N ALA A 423 -3.20 -0.23 12.59
CA ALA A 423 -2.48 0.23 11.41
C ALA A 423 -2.15 1.73 11.49
N VAL A 424 -3.12 2.55 11.93
CA VAL A 424 -2.94 4.00 12.09
C VAL A 424 -2.07 4.32 13.31
N SER A 425 -2.24 3.63 14.45
CA SER A 425 -1.46 3.89 15.68
C SER A 425 0.02 3.60 15.53
N GLY A 426 0.40 2.79 14.55
CA GLY A 426 1.78 2.44 14.25
C GLY A 426 2.61 3.54 13.59
N GLY A 427 1.99 4.64 13.16
CA GLY A 427 2.69 5.74 12.52
C GLY A 427 3.05 5.49 11.06
N TRP A 428 4.11 6.12 10.58
CA TRP A 428 4.54 6.15 9.19
C TRP A 428 3.46 6.74 8.27
N ASP A 429 3.06 6.03 7.22
CA ASP A 429 2.02 6.46 6.27
C ASP A 429 0.64 6.02 6.78
N THR A 430 0.12 6.79 7.71
CA THR A 430 -1.01 6.40 8.56
C THR A 430 -2.32 6.24 7.82
N ASP A 431 -2.61 7.10 6.84
CA ASP A 431 -3.81 7.04 6.00
C ASP A 431 -3.76 5.85 5.04
N SER A 432 -2.64 5.65 4.36
CA SER A 432 -2.42 4.52 3.46
C SER A 432 -2.45 3.17 4.21
N ASN A 433 -1.81 3.11 5.38
CA ASN A 433 -1.81 1.91 6.22
C ASN A 433 -3.23 1.59 6.72
N GLY A 434 -3.93 2.62 7.20
CA GLY A 434 -5.32 2.51 7.64
C GLY A 434 -6.24 2.07 6.51
N ALA A 435 -6.11 2.68 5.33
CA ALA A 435 -6.89 2.36 4.14
C ALA A 435 -6.75 0.88 3.74
N THR A 436 -5.53 0.40 3.59
CA THR A 436 -5.28 -0.99 3.18
C THR A 436 -5.72 -1.99 4.24
N ALA A 437 -5.44 -1.74 5.53
CA ALA A 437 -5.92 -2.58 6.62
C ALA A 437 -7.45 -2.60 6.70
N GLY A 438 -8.09 -1.44 6.53
CA GLY A 438 -9.54 -1.29 6.53
C GLY A 438 -10.21 -2.00 5.36
N SER A 439 -9.63 -1.95 4.17
CA SER A 439 -10.08 -2.68 2.99
C SER A 439 -10.10 -4.20 3.23
N ILE A 440 -8.99 -4.75 3.72
CA ILE A 440 -8.87 -6.19 4.01
C ILE A 440 -9.84 -6.60 5.12
N ALA A 441 -9.88 -5.86 6.23
CA ALA A 441 -10.76 -6.16 7.36
C ALA A 441 -12.24 -5.98 7.01
N GLY A 442 -12.59 -5.03 6.11
CA GLY A 442 -13.93 -4.86 5.57
C GLY A 442 -14.40 -6.07 4.76
N LEU A 443 -13.53 -6.62 3.89
CA LEU A 443 -13.83 -7.89 3.20
C LEU A 443 -14.09 -9.03 4.17
N LEU A 444 -13.27 -9.15 5.23
CA LEU A 444 -13.43 -10.21 6.24
C LEU A 444 -14.74 -10.03 7.04
N ALA A 445 -15.11 -8.79 7.36
CA ALA A 445 -16.40 -8.48 7.99
C ALA A 445 -17.60 -8.86 7.11
N GLY A 446 -17.46 -8.78 5.79
CA GLY A 446 -18.35 -9.36 4.79
C GLY A 446 -19.62 -8.58 4.51
N HIS A 447 -20.01 -7.59 5.33
CA HIS A 447 -21.22 -6.81 5.15
C HIS A 447 -21.07 -5.42 5.81
N PRO A 448 -21.61 -4.32 5.22
CA PRO A 448 -21.54 -2.98 5.81
C PRO A 448 -22.09 -2.91 7.23
N ALA A 449 -23.19 -3.62 7.53
CA ALA A 449 -23.78 -3.66 8.87
C ALA A 449 -22.90 -4.35 9.94
N ALA A 450 -21.85 -5.05 9.56
CA ALA A 450 -20.87 -5.59 10.49
C ALA A 450 -19.80 -4.55 10.88
N LEU A 451 -19.73 -3.42 10.18
CA LEU A 451 -18.83 -2.31 10.49
C LEU A 451 -19.53 -1.39 11.52
N PRO A 452 -18.88 -1.03 12.64
CA PRO A 452 -19.51 -0.17 13.63
C PRO A 452 -19.87 1.22 13.09
N ASP A 453 -21.07 1.71 13.37
CA ASP A 453 -21.62 2.99 12.90
C ASP A 453 -20.72 4.20 13.21
N ARG A 454 -19.98 4.18 14.34
CA ARG A 454 -19.04 5.25 14.68
C ARG A 454 -17.97 5.49 13.60
N TRP A 455 -17.68 4.48 12.79
CA TRP A 455 -16.72 4.57 11.70
C TRP A 455 -17.35 4.95 10.36
N THR A 456 -18.55 4.38 10.08
CA THR A 456 -19.16 4.48 8.75
C THR A 456 -20.18 5.62 8.63
N ALA A 457 -20.93 5.92 9.70
CA ALA A 457 -21.94 6.98 9.67
C ALA A 457 -21.36 8.37 9.28
N PRO A 458 -20.15 8.79 9.77
CA PRO A 458 -19.58 10.07 9.36
C PRO A 458 -19.25 10.16 7.85
N LEU A 459 -19.06 9.04 7.16
CA LEU A 459 -18.80 9.00 5.71
C LEU A 459 -20.03 9.38 4.87
N LYS A 460 -21.25 9.32 5.42
CA LYS A 460 -22.50 9.74 4.78
C LYS A 460 -22.73 9.12 3.39
N ASN A 461 -22.20 7.94 3.16
CA ASN A 461 -22.21 7.25 1.86
C ASN A 461 -21.80 8.19 0.70
N ARG A 462 -20.77 9.01 0.90
CA ARG A 462 -20.33 10.02 -0.07
C ARG A 462 -18.82 10.11 -0.14
N LEU A 463 -18.27 9.99 -1.33
CA LEU A 463 -16.84 10.13 -1.64
C LEU A 463 -16.59 11.38 -2.49
N ALA A 464 -15.73 12.28 -2.03
CA ALA A 464 -15.18 13.34 -2.85
C ALA A 464 -13.93 12.83 -3.61
N THR A 465 -13.83 13.14 -4.90
CA THR A 465 -12.71 12.69 -5.73
C THR A 465 -12.46 13.66 -6.89
N SER A 466 -11.23 13.70 -7.40
CA SER A 466 -10.90 14.40 -8.65
C SER A 466 -10.98 13.48 -9.89
N VAL A 467 -11.39 12.22 -9.72
CA VAL A 467 -11.59 11.28 -10.83
C VAL A 467 -13.01 11.50 -11.37
N GLY A 468 -13.11 12.19 -12.48
CA GLY A 468 -14.28 12.56 -13.27
C GLY A 468 -15.67 12.19 -12.71
N ASP A 469 -16.30 11.21 -13.32
CA ASP A 469 -17.70 10.82 -13.05
C ASP A 469 -17.97 10.20 -11.67
N PHE A 470 -16.95 10.10 -10.79
CA PHE A 470 -17.07 9.50 -9.47
C PHE A 470 -17.26 10.49 -8.32
N ASP A 471 -17.14 11.80 -8.55
CA ASP A 471 -17.29 12.79 -7.46
C ASP A 471 -18.71 12.75 -6.87
N GLY A 472 -18.78 12.60 -5.55
CA GLY A 472 -20.05 12.48 -4.82
C GLY A 472 -20.68 11.08 -4.83
N ILE A 473 -20.05 10.07 -5.43
CA ILE A 473 -20.60 8.70 -5.51
C ILE A 473 -20.72 8.04 -4.13
N GLY A 474 -21.75 7.19 -3.95
CA GLY A 474 -21.91 6.35 -2.78
C GLY A 474 -21.06 5.09 -2.82
N PHE A 475 -20.67 4.57 -1.65
CA PHE A 475 -19.88 3.35 -1.53
C PHE A 475 -20.66 2.10 -1.98
N ASP A 476 -21.98 2.09 -1.79
CA ASP A 476 -22.91 1.09 -2.35
C ASP A 476 -22.86 1.04 -3.87
N ALA A 477 -22.90 2.21 -4.53
CA ALA A 477 -22.79 2.30 -5.99
C ALA A 477 -21.40 1.84 -6.46
N LEU A 478 -20.31 2.23 -5.79
CA LEU A 478 -18.97 1.74 -6.09
C LEU A 478 -18.86 0.22 -5.97
N ALA A 479 -19.46 -0.35 -4.93
CA ALA A 479 -19.50 -1.80 -4.74
C ALA A 479 -20.18 -2.53 -5.91
N HIS A 480 -21.31 -2.01 -6.39
CA HIS A 480 -22.00 -2.56 -7.55
C HIS A 480 -21.17 -2.42 -8.84
N LEU A 481 -20.49 -1.29 -9.04
CA LEU A 481 -19.58 -1.10 -10.18
C LEU A 481 -18.43 -2.10 -10.13
N THR A 482 -17.80 -2.26 -8.97
CA THR A 482 -16.69 -3.20 -8.75
C THR A 482 -17.15 -4.65 -8.95
N HIS A 483 -18.33 -5.01 -8.43
CA HIS A 483 -18.88 -6.35 -8.56
C HIS A 483 -19.13 -6.75 -10.02
N ARG A 484 -19.53 -5.83 -10.89
CA ARG A 484 -19.68 -6.11 -12.32
C ARG A 484 -18.39 -6.58 -12.97
N GLU A 485 -17.25 -6.02 -12.54
CA GLU A 485 -15.94 -6.38 -13.09
C GLU A 485 -15.45 -7.77 -12.61
N THR A 486 -16.03 -8.36 -11.54
CA THR A 486 -15.71 -9.74 -11.13
C THR A 486 -16.19 -10.81 -12.13
N HIS A 487 -17.16 -10.46 -12.98
CA HIS A 487 -17.78 -11.34 -13.94
C HIS A 487 -17.41 -11.03 -15.39
N ARG A 488 -16.59 -10.01 -15.59
CA ARG A 488 -16.18 -9.60 -16.94
C ARG A 488 -15.03 -10.47 -17.42
N PRO A 489 -15.13 -11.03 -18.65
CA PRO A 489 -14.13 -11.91 -19.22
C PRO A 489 -12.78 -11.20 -19.45
#